data_9fd700edf902dc277a1f545e43442ed4
#
_entry.id   9fd700edf902dc277a1f545e43442ed4
#
_cell.length_a   1.000
_cell.length_b   1.000
_cell.length_c   1.000
_cell.angle_alpha   90.00
_cell.angle_beta   90.00
_cell.angle_gamma   90.00
#
_symmetry.space_group_name_H-M   'P 1'
#
loop_
_entity.id
_entity.type
_entity.pdbx_description
1 polymer ?
#
loop_
_entity_poly.entity_id
_entity_poly.type
_entity_poly.pdbx_seq_one_letter_code
_entity_poly.pdbx_strand_id
1 'polypeptide(L)'
;MGNSLGGLSEYTALERYPHYQGGFIWDFIDQALWQRLDDGTERLAYGGDFGDRPSDMNFSGDGIVFADRTPSAKAEEVKAQYAPVRISVEPDRVLVHNGNAFVGTGDSVFVARMLVDGREVWSAARTLDVPAGETRALDLVFPPVEDVLPASGDSALHTHEVVYEVSQRLTRTTAWAEAGHELAWGQCTRALDARALAAWHTPGTAESGARVTLGRWNGGMRLGSREMLLSRTQGGIVSMRDGAREMVSRVPRLITFRPL
;
A
#
# COMPACT_ATOMS: atom_id res chain seq x y z
N MET A 1 -13.08 12.21 7.91
CA MET A 1 -13.04 12.84 6.58
C MET A 1 -12.27 11.95 5.64
N GLY A 2 -12.78 11.71 4.44
CA GLY A 2 -12.23 10.76 3.47
C GLY A 2 -10.85 11.06 2.91
N ASN A 3 -10.20 12.14 3.30
CA ASN A 3 -8.86 12.52 2.83
C ASN A 3 -7.70 11.77 3.50
N SER A 4 -7.95 11.05 4.58
CA SER A 4 -6.89 10.46 5.41
C SER A 4 -6.63 9.02 4.97
N LEU A 5 -5.88 8.84 3.89
CA LEU A 5 -5.33 7.53 3.56
C LEU A 5 -4.36 7.09 4.66
N GLY A 6 -4.50 5.85 5.13
CA GLY A 6 -3.72 5.29 6.25
C GLY A 6 -4.25 5.62 7.65
N GLY A 7 -5.23 6.54 7.77
CA GLY A 7 -5.81 6.91 9.06
C GLY A 7 -6.90 5.97 9.57
N LEU A 8 -7.48 5.16 8.70
CA LEU A 8 -8.60 4.29 9.06
C LEU A 8 -8.16 3.15 10.00
N SER A 9 -6.92 2.68 9.90
CA SER A 9 -6.36 1.68 10.80
C SER A 9 -6.34 2.13 12.27
N GLU A 10 -6.10 3.41 12.52
CA GLU A 10 -6.16 3.98 13.86
C GLU A 10 -7.60 3.95 14.41
N TYR A 11 -8.57 4.16 13.52
CA TYR A 11 -9.98 4.12 13.86
C TYR A 11 -10.47 2.71 14.18
N THR A 12 -10.14 1.75 13.34
CA THR A 12 -10.53 0.34 13.54
C THR A 12 -9.82 -0.27 14.75
N ALA A 13 -8.62 0.21 15.11
CA ALA A 13 -7.94 -0.21 16.33
C ALA A 13 -8.72 0.15 17.61
N LEU A 14 -9.68 1.08 17.56
CA LEU A 14 -10.54 1.42 18.69
C LEU A 14 -11.59 0.34 19.00
N GLU A 15 -11.86 -0.59 18.09
CA GLU A 15 -12.78 -1.71 18.28
C GLU A 15 -12.39 -2.60 19.48
N ARG A 16 -11.13 -2.54 19.91
CA ARG A 16 -10.65 -3.21 21.13
C ARG A 16 -11.28 -2.70 22.44
N TYR A 17 -11.85 -1.50 22.40
CA TYR A 17 -12.45 -0.91 23.60
C TYR A 17 -13.95 -1.18 23.67
N PRO A 18 -14.46 -1.72 24.80
CA PRO A 18 -15.88 -2.10 24.94
C PRO A 18 -16.87 -0.93 24.76
N HIS A 19 -16.42 0.28 24.96
CA HIS A 19 -17.27 1.49 24.84
C HIS A 19 -17.27 2.10 23.44
N TYR A 20 -16.43 1.59 22.52
CA TYR A 20 -16.40 2.07 21.14
C TYR A 20 -17.63 1.54 20.38
N GLN A 21 -18.43 2.44 19.83
CA GLN A 21 -19.69 2.13 19.15
C GLN A 21 -19.56 2.13 17.62
N GLY A 22 -18.39 2.46 17.10
CA GLY A 22 -18.16 2.58 15.68
C GLY A 22 -18.01 4.02 15.20
N GLY A 23 -17.95 4.20 13.88
CA GLY A 23 -17.80 5.51 13.24
C GLY A 23 -18.36 5.48 11.82
N PHE A 24 -18.53 6.66 11.26
CA PHE A 24 -19.00 6.85 9.89
C PHE A 24 -17.95 7.63 9.10
N ILE A 25 -17.63 7.14 7.91
CA ILE A 25 -16.76 7.87 6.99
C ILE A 25 -17.59 8.94 6.30
N TRP A 26 -17.13 10.19 6.33
CA TRP A 26 -17.66 11.27 5.55
C TRP A 26 -16.65 11.62 4.45
N ASP A 27 -16.95 11.34 3.19
CA ASP A 27 -18.17 10.87 2.59
C ASP A 27 -17.89 9.65 1.68
N PHE A 28 -18.94 9.05 1.10
CA PHE A 28 -18.76 7.96 0.15
C PHE A 28 -18.30 8.45 -1.21
N ILE A 29 -18.88 9.56 -1.70
CA ILE A 29 -18.62 10.11 -3.04
C ILE A 29 -18.19 11.56 -2.92
N ASP A 30 -17.13 11.96 -3.61
CA ASP A 30 -16.74 13.37 -3.73
C ASP A 30 -17.93 14.21 -4.19
N GLN A 31 -18.15 15.34 -3.53
CA GLN A 31 -19.27 16.25 -3.78
C GLN A 31 -18.88 17.24 -4.89
N ALA A 32 -18.95 16.81 -6.14
CA ALA A 32 -18.67 17.64 -7.29
C ALA A 32 -19.75 17.50 -8.37
N LEU A 33 -19.90 18.51 -9.19
CA LEU A 33 -20.85 18.58 -10.31
C LEU A 33 -20.10 18.69 -11.64
N TRP A 34 -20.65 18.10 -12.67
CA TRP A 34 -20.15 18.32 -14.03
C TRP A 34 -20.38 19.76 -14.46
N GLN A 35 -19.33 20.44 -14.85
CA GLN A 35 -19.34 21.78 -15.43
C GLN A 35 -18.78 21.74 -16.84
N ARG A 36 -19.59 22.23 -17.80
CA ARG A 36 -19.12 22.46 -19.16
C ARG A 36 -18.53 23.84 -19.29
N LEU A 37 -17.32 23.92 -19.80
CA LEU A 37 -16.60 25.17 -20.02
C LEU A 37 -16.94 25.76 -21.42
N ASP A 38 -16.59 27.04 -21.62
CA ASP A 38 -16.87 27.76 -22.89
C ASP A 38 -16.17 27.15 -24.12
N ASP A 39 -15.04 26.46 -23.90
CA ASP A 39 -14.33 25.73 -24.94
C ASP A 39 -14.93 24.36 -25.28
N GLY A 40 -16.03 24.01 -24.61
CA GLY A 40 -16.76 22.74 -24.78
C GLY A 40 -16.19 21.57 -23.97
N THR A 41 -15.09 21.76 -23.24
CA THR A 41 -14.57 20.72 -22.32
C THR A 41 -15.44 20.60 -21.07
N GLU A 42 -15.39 19.44 -20.43
CA GLU A 42 -16.12 19.16 -19.20
C GLU A 42 -15.13 18.86 -18.06
N ARG A 43 -15.46 19.33 -16.86
CA ARG A 43 -14.71 19.05 -15.66
C ARG A 43 -15.65 18.79 -14.48
N LEU A 44 -15.16 18.09 -13.49
CA LEU A 44 -15.81 18.05 -12.18
C LEU A 44 -15.42 19.31 -11.41
N ALA A 45 -16.43 20.05 -10.94
CA ALA A 45 -16.31 21.32 -10.28
C ALA A 45 -17.01 21.30 -8.90
N TYR A 46 -16.52 22.07 -7.98
CA TYR A 46 -17.04 22.19 -6.60
C TYR A 46 -17.28 23.65 -6.22
N GLY A 47 -17.74 23.89 -4.98
CA GLY A 47 -18.05 25.24 -4.51
C GLY A 47 -16.90 26.24 -4.66
N GLY A 48 -17.17 27.39 -5.24
CA GLY A 48 -16.24 28.40 -5.65
C GLY A 48 -15.89 28.38 -7.14
N ASP A 49 -15.96 27.22 -7.80
CA ASP A 49 -15.73 27.10 -9.26
C ASP A 49 -16.87 27.71 -10.09
N PHE A 50 -18.06 27.84 -9.52
CA PHE A 50 -19.24 28.46 -10.14
C PHE A 50 -19.35 29.97 -9.85
N GLY A 51 -18.31 30.58 -9.24
CA GLY A 51 -18.32 31.97 -8.85
C GLY A 51 -19.08 32.25 -7.54
N ASP A 52 -19.54 31.22 -6.87
CA ASP A 52 -20.21 31.27 -5.57
C ASP A 52 -19.24 31.62 -4.43
N ARG A 53 -19.70 32.46 -3.49
CA ARG A 53 -18.94 32.87 -2.30
C ARG A 53 -19.89 33.17 -1.14
N PRO A 54 -19.56 32.75 0.10
CA PRO A 54 -18.37 31.95 0.49
C PRO A 54 -18.43 30.52 0.00
N SER A 55 -17.28 29.81 -0.04
CA SER A 55 -17.21 28.38 -0.34
C SER A 55 -16.13 27.73 0.51
N ASP A 56 -16.29 26.44 0.79
CA ASP A 56 -15.30 25.65 1.53
C ASP A 56 -14.23 25.03 0.60
N MET A 57 -14.19 25.49 -0.64
CA MET A 57 -13.22 25.10 -1.66
C MET A 57 -13.16 23.57 -1.84
N ASN A 58 -11.96 22.98 -1.79
CA ASN A 58 -11.73 21.56 -1.97
C ASN A 58 -12.20 20.66 -0.82
N PHE A 59 -12.90 21.21 0.16
CA PHE A 59 -13.44 20.43 1.28
C PHE A 59 -14.48 19.39 0.83
N SER A 60 -15.06 19.58 -0.34
CA SER A 60 -15.95 18.61 -1.01
C SER A 60 -15.24 17.37 -1.59
N GLY A 61 -13.89 17.34 -1.59
CA GLY A 61 -13.09 16.21 -2.05
C GLY A 61 -12.81 15.20 -0.94
N ASP A 62 -13.84 14.74 -0.23
CA ASP A 62 -13.78 13.88 0.95
C ASP A 62 -14.36 12.47 0.71
N GLY A 63 -14.74 12.15 -0.53
CA GLY A 63 -15.27 10.86 -0.92
C GLY A 63 -14.26 9.70 -0.89
N ILE A 64 -14.76 8.50 -0.62
CA ILE A 64 -14.01 7.24 -0.83
C ILE A 64 -13.82 6.98 -2.32
N VAL A 65 -14.82 7.36 -3.13
CA VAL A 65 -14.77 7.33 -4.58
C VAL A 65 -14.84 8.75 -5.13
N PHE A 66 -14.30 8.95 -6.32
CA PHE A 66 -14.40 10.23 -7.01
C PHE A 66 -15.85 10.55 -7.42
N ALA A 67 -16.12 11.80 -7.75
CA ALA A 67 -17.46 12.24 -8.13
C ALA A 67 -18.03 11.53 -9.38
N ASP A 68 -17.17 11.03 -10.25
CA ASP A 68 -17.53 10.19 -11.41
C ASP A 68 -17.75 8.71 -11.04
N ARG A 69 -17.68 8.35 -9.77
CA ARG A 69 -17.80 7.02 -9.20
C ARG A 69 -16.59 6.10 -9.39
N THR A 70 -15.49 6.59 -9.95
CA THR A 70 -14.28 5.78 -10.01
C THR A 70 -13.69 5.61 -8.61
N PRO A 71 -13.24 4.38 -8.23
CA PRO A 71 -12.63 4.16 -6.93
C PRO A 71 -11.32 4.95 -6.78
N SER A 72 -11.14 5.58 -5.62
CA SER A 72 -9.85 6.17 -5.24
C SER A 72 -9.01 5.16 -4.46
N ALA A 73 -7.74 5.48 -4.20
CA ALA A 73 -6.88 4.65 -3.35
C ALA A 73 -7.46 4.43 -1.92
N LYS A 74 -8.32 5.35 -1.45
CA LYS A 74 -9.02 5.22 -0.16
C LYS A 74 -9.99 4.04 -0.13
N ALA A 75 -10.57 3.68 -1.27
CA ALA A 75 -11.48 2.55 -1.37
C ALA A 75 -10.81 1.21 -1.02
N GLU A 76 -9.55 1.04 -1.41
CA GLU A 76 -8.76 -0.15 -1.07
C GLU A 76 -8.43 -0.20 0.43
N GLU A 77 -8.14 0.95 1.05
CA GLU A 77 -7.95 1.01 2.50
C GLU A 77 -9.24 0.64 3.24
N VAL A 78 -10.39 1.20 2.82
CA VAL A 78 -11.70 0.88 3.41
C VAL A 78 -12.00 -0.62 3.26
N LYS A 79 -11.78 -1.19 2.08
CA LYS A 79 -11.92 -2.63 1.84
C LYS A 79 -11.09 -3.45 2.82
N ALA A 80 -9.81 -3.10 2.97
CA ALA A 80 -8.90 -3.84 3.86
C ALA A 80 -9.28 -3.68 5.35
N GLN A 81 -9.62 -2.47 5.78
CA GLN A 81 -9.92 -2.18 7.19
C GLN A 81 -11.32 -2.65 7.62
N TYR A 82 -12.30 -2.64 6.71
CA TYR A 82 -13.67 -3.06 6.99
C TYR A 82 -13.95 -4.51 6.61
N ALA A 83 -12.96 -5.24 6.09
CA ALA A 83 -13.13 -6.68 5.85
C ALA A 83 -13.48 -7.38 7.18
N PRO A 84 -14.61 -8.10 7.24
CA PRO A 84 -15.01 -8.77 8.49
C PRO A 84 -14.12 -9.97 8.82
N VAL A 85 -13.45 -10.53 7.81
CA VAL A 85 -12.51 -11.64 8.03
C VAL A 85 -11.09 -11.08 8.08
N ARG A 86 -10.35 -11.44 9.11
CA ARG A 86 -8.95 -11.09 9.33
C ARG A 86 -8.08 -12.31 9.14
N ILE A 87 -7.03 -12.22 8.34
CA ILE A 87 -6.13 -13.32 8.05
C ILE A 87 -4.74 -12.95 8.54
N SER A 88 -4.25 -13.66 9.57
CA SER A 88 -2.88 -13.54 10.03
C SER A 88 -2.03 -14.60 9.38
N VAL A 89 -0.99 -14.17 8.67
CA VAL A 89 -0.10 -15.05 7.90
C VAL A 89 1.28 -15.05 8.52
N GLU A 90 1.78 -16.24 8.84
CA GLU A 90 3.18 -16.54 9.14
C GLU A 90 3.62 -17.71 8.26
N PRO A 91 4.90 -17.91 7.98
CA PRO A 91 5.36 -18.98 7.10
C PRO A 91 4.92 -20.39 7.50
N ASP A 92 4.81 -20.62 8.80
CA ASP A 92 4.43 -21.92 9.42
C ASP A 92 3.00 -21.97 9.93
N ARG A 93 2.25 -20.85 9.89
CA ARG A 93 0.92 -20.76 10.48
C ARG A 93 0.06 -19.69 9.84
N VAL A 94 -1.16 -20.07 9.50
CA VAL A 94 -2.19 -19.13 9.04
C VAL A 94 -3.38 -19.20 9.97
N LEU A 95 -3.82 -18.05 10.50
CA LEU A 95 -5.03 -17.94 11.33
C LEU A 95 -6.07 -17.12 10.60
N VAL A 96 -7.31 -17.60 10.62
CA VAL A 96 -8.47 -16.89 10.07
C VAL A 96 -9.42 -16.57 11.22
N HIS A 97 -9.62 -15.28 11.45
CA HIS A 97 -10.64 -14.78 12.39
C HIS A 97 -11.84 -14.29 11.59
N ASN A 98 -13.02 -14.82 11.91
CA ASN A 98 -14.27 -14.40 11.31
C ASN A 98 -15.02 -13.42 12.23
N GLY A 99 -14.94 -12.14 11.95
CA GLY A 99 -15.64 -11.08 12.67
C GLY A 99 -17.09 -10.85 12.22
N ASN A 100 -17.63 -11.66 11.29
CA ASN A 100 -19.07 -11.62 10.99
C ASN A 100 -19.91 -11.98 12.23
N ALA A 101 -21.10 -11.40 12.31
CA ALA A 101 -22.01 -11.66 13.41
C ALA A 101 -22.86 -12.93 13.23
N PHE A 102 -23.11 -13.36 11.98
CA PHE A 102 -24.10 -14.39 11.70
C PHE A 102 -23.68 -15.46 10.68
N VAL A 103 -22.66 -15.20 9.88
CA VAL A 103 -22.29 -16.08 8.77
C VAL A 103 -20.88 -16.66 8.94
N GLY A 104 -20.73 -17.94 8.59
CA GLY A 104 -19.43 -18.59 8.49
C GLY A 104 -18.69 -18.25 7.19
N THR A 105 -17.51 -18.83 7.00
CA THR A 105 -16.69 -18.65 5.80
C THR A 105 -16.81 -19.79 4.80
N GLY A 106 -17.79 -20.72 5.01
CA GLY A 106 -17.93 -21.94 4.20
C GLY A 106 -18.19 -21.72 2.69
N ASP A 107 -18.70 -20.56 2.31
CA ASP A 107 -18.96 -20.17 0.93
C ASP A 107 -17.73 -19.56 0.22
N SER A 108 -16.55 -19.65 0.83
CA SER A 108 -15.32 -19.08 0.30
C SER A 108 -14.18 -20.10 0.24
N VAL A 109 -13.18 -19.77 -0.55
CA VAL A 109 -11.91 -20.49 -0.67
C VAL A 109 -10.78 -19.57 -0.25
N PHE A 110 -9.81 -20.13 0.48
CA PHE A 110 -8.58 -19.44 0.85
C PHE A 110 -7.48 -19.84 -0.13
N VAL A 111 -6.97 -18.85 -0.88
CA VAL A 111 -5.90 -19.04 -1.85
C VAL A 111 -4.62 -18.48 -1.24
N ALA A 112 -3.66 -19.38 -0.98
CA ALA A 112 -2.34 -19.04 -0.50
C ALA A 112 -1.39 -18.91 -1.68
N ARG A 113 -0.52 -17.92 -1.65
CA ARG A 113 0.53 -17.69 -2.64
C ARG A 113 1.84 -17.37 -1.96
N MET A 114 2.93 -17.82 -2.54
CA MET A 114 4.27 -17.39 -2.16
C MET A 114 4.91 -16.68 -3.34
N LEU A 115 5.36 -15.46 -3.11
CA LEU A 115 6.00 -14.65 -4.13
C LEU A 115 7.45 -14.41 -3.71
N VAL A 116 8.36 -14.48 -4.68
CA VAL A 116 9.76 -14.08 -4.52
C VAL A 116 10.04 -12.97 -5.51
N ASP A 117 10.48 -11.82 -5.01
CA ASP A 117 10.69 -10.59 -5.78
C ASP A 117 9.49 -10.24 -6.67
N GLY A 118 8.27 -10.39 -6.10
CA GLY A 118 7.01 -10.09 -6.77
C GLY A 118 6.54 -11.15 -7.78
N ARG A 119 7.25 -12.27 -7.93
CA ARG A 119 6.85 -13.38 -8.81
C ARG A 119 6.28 -14.52 -8.00
N GLU A 120 5.10 -15.00 -8.38
CA GLU A 120 4.50 -16.19 -7.78
C GLU A 120 5.35 -17.43 -8.10
N VAL A 121 5.82 -18.10 -7.03
CA VAL A 121 6.63 -19.31 -7.12
C VAL A 121 5.88 -20.54 -6.61
N TRP A 122 4.80 -20.34 -5.85
CA TRP A 122 3.98 -21.41 -5.33
C TRP A 122 2.58 -20.89 -5.00
N SER A 123 1.57 -21.76 -5.17
CA SER A 123 0.21 -21.48 -4.71
C SER A 123 -0.53 -22.76 -4.30
N ALA A 124 -1.49 -22.58 -3.41
CA ALA A 124 -2.42 -23.64 -2.97
C ALA A 124 -3.77 -23.04 -2.59
N ALA A 125 -4.83 -23.86 -2.68
CA ALA A 125 -6.16 -23.48 -2.25
C ALA A 125 -6.65 -24.42 -1.15
N ARG A 126 -7.37 -23.86 -0.17
CA ARG A 126 -8.00 -24.58 0.95
C ARG A 126 -9.38 -24.04 1.22
N THR A 127 -10.26 -24.88 1.68
CA THR A 127 -11.55 -24.48 2.25
C THR A 127 -11.46 -24.54 3.76
N LEU A 128 -12.09 -23.60 4.43
CA LEU A 128 -12.21 -23.56 5.88
C LEU A 128 -13.51 -22.86 6.23
N ASP A 129 -14.36 -23.53 7.00
CA ASP A 129 -15.53 -22.89 7.57
C ASP A 129 -15.20 -22.44 9.01
N VAL A 130 -15.11 -21.12 9.18
CA VAL A 130 -14.93 -20.47 10.47
C VAL A 130 -16.28 -19.88 10.88
N PRO A 131 -16.91 -20.37 11.92
CA PRO A 131 -18.15 -19.79 12.43
C PRO A 131 -18.00 -18.30 12.80
N ALA A 132 -19.12 -17.60 12.84
CA ALA A 132 -19.15 -16.21 13.27
C ALA A 132 -18.51 -16.02 14.66
N GLY A 133 -17.66 -15.02 14.79
CA GLY A 133 -16.92 -14.68 16.01
C GLY A 133 -15.77 -15.61 16.38
N GLU A 134 -15.51 -16.67 15.60
CA GLU A 134 -14.44 -17.62 15.91
C GLU A 134 -13.13 -17.32 15.17
N THR A 135 -12.05 -17.93 15.69
CA THR A 135 -10.74 -17.99 15.04
C THR A 135 -10.34 -19.44 14.85
N ARG A 136 -9.92 -19.81 13.64
CA ARG A 136 -9.42 -21.14 13.32
C ARG A 136 -8.12 -21.09 12.56
N ALA A 137 -7.29 -22.11 12.71
CA ALA A 137 -6.12 -22.30 11.89
C ALA A 137 -6.53 -22.87 10.53
N LEU A 138 -5.97 -22.30 9.45
CA LEU A 138 -6.05 -22.89 8.12
C LEU A 138 -5.04 -24.05 8.06
N ASP A 139 -5.47 -25.21 7.59
CA ASP A 139 -4.58 -26.35 7.36
C ASP A 139 -3.73 -26.09 6.10
N LEU A 140 -2.71 -25.27 6.29
CA LEU A 140 -1.80 -24.83 5.24
C LEU A 140 -0.45 -24.50 5.85
N VAL A 141 0.60 -25.06 5.24
CA VAL A 141 1.99 -24.74 5.53
C VAL A 141 2.64 -24.35 4.21
N PHE A 142 3.32 -23.22 4.21
CA PHE A 142 4.10 -22.80 3.05
C PHE A 142 5.35 -23.67 2.91
N PRO A 143 5.75 -24.05 1.67
CA PRO A 143 6.98 -24.79 1.49
C PRO A 143 8.21 -23.95 1.88
N PRO A 144 9.32 -24.59 2.26
CA PRO A 144 10.60 -23.91 2.39
C PRO A 144 10.96 -23.15 1.09
N VAL A 145 11.53 -21.97 1.22
CA VAL A 145 11.83 -21.11 0.06
C VAL A 145 12.82 -21.78 -0.88
N GLU A 146 13.79 -22.49 -0.32
CA GLU A 146 14.80 -23.26 -1.04
C GLU A 146 14.22 -24.34 -1.95
N ASP A 147 13.04 -24.87 -1.63
CA ASP A 147 12.37 -25.93 -2.41
C ASP A 147 11.65 -25.38 -3.65
N VAL A 148 11.36 -24.06 -3.67
CA VAL A 148 10.57 -23.42 -4.73
C VAL A 148 11.36 -22.41 -5.56
N LEU A 149 12.55 -22.02 -5.11
CA LEU A 149 13.44 -21.19 -5.90
C LEU A 149 14.10 -22.03 -7.00
N PRO A 150 14.12 -21.53 -8.25
CA PRO A 150 14.91 -22.18 -9.28
C PRO A 150 16.39 -22.18 -8.88
N ALA A 151 17.06 -23.32 -9.06
CA ALA A 151 18.50 -23.45 -8.85
C ALA A 151 19.26 -22.63 -9.91
N SER A 152 19.29 -21.32 -9.78
CA SER A 152 20.03 -20.41 -10.66
C SER A 152 21.30 -19.94 -9.96
N GLY A 153 22.43 -20.19 -10.60
CA GLY A 153 23.77 -19.93 -10.10
C GLY A 153 24.19 -18.46 -10.00
N ASP A 154 23.25 -17.52 -9.98
CA ASP A 154 23.54 -16.07 -9.94
C ASP A 154 23.02 -15.39 -8.65
N SER A 155 22.70 -16.15 -7.62
CA SER A 155 22.06 -15.67 -6.41
C SER A 155 23.02 -15.05 -5.38
N ALA A 156 24.28 -14.86 -5.69
CA ALA A 156 25.28 -14.41 -4.71
C ALA A 156 25.20 -12.90 -4.36
N LEU A 157 24.36 -12.11 -5.05
CA LEU A 157 24.34 -10.66 -4.92
C LEU A 157 22.95 -10.03 -4.67
N HIS A 158 21.86 -10.79 -4.63
CA HIS A 158 20.53 -10.23 -4.49
C HIS A 158 19.83 -10.69 -3.21
N THR A 159 19.36 -9.72 -2.43
CA THR A 159 18.40 -9.95 -1.36
C THR A 159 17.07 -10.27 -2.01
N HIS A 160 16.52 -11.45 -1.71
CA HIS A 160 15.20 -11.81 -2.15
C HIS A 160 14.16 -11.39 -1.11
N GLU A 161 13.11 -10.72 -1.54
CA GLU A 161 11.92 -10.51 -0.74
C GLU A 161 10.97 -11.69 -0.96
N VAL A 162 10.56 -12.32 0.13
CA VAL A 162 9.55 -13.37 0.11
C VAL A 162 8.28 -12.85 0.75
N VAL A 163 7.18 -12.90 -0.01
CA VAL A 163 5.85 -12.56 0.46
C VAL A 163 5.02 -13.83 0.54
N TYR A 164 4.49 -14.10 1.72
CA TYR A 164 3.51 -15.14 2.01
C TYR A 164 2.15 -14.45 2.09
N GLU A 165 1.26 -14.78 1.19
CA GLU A 165 -0.06 -14.15 1.08
C GLU A 165 -1.16 -15.18 1.12
N VAL A 166 -2.25 -14.88 1.81
CA VAL A 166 -3.49 -15.66 1.78
C VAL A 166 -4.65 -14.73 1.53
N SER A 167 -5.45 -15.03 0.51
CA SER A 167 -6.68 -14.29 0.19
C SER A 167 -7.91 -15.18 0.33
N GLN A 168 -8.97 -14.63 0.91
CA GLN A 168 -10.30 -15.23 0.92
C GLN A 168 -11.05 -14.80 -0.34
N ARG A 169 -11.60 -15.76 -1.09
CA ARG A 169 -12.29 -15.48 -2.36
C ARG A 169 -13.65 -16.17 -2.42
N LEU A 170 -14.61 -15.52 -3.09
CA LEU A 170 -15.92 -16.13 -3.38
C LEU A 170 -15.76 -17.38 -4.24
N THR A 171 -16.45 -18.45 -3.89
CA THR A 171 -16.52 -19.68 -4.71
C THR A 171 -17.55 -19.61 -5.81
N ARG A 172 -18.53 -18.71 -5.70
CA ARG A 172 -19.63 -18.53 -6.64
C ARG A 172 -19.93 -17.06 -6.88
N THR A 173 -20.51 -16.76 -8.05
CA THR A 173 -21.04 -15.43 -8.36
C THR A 173 -22.24 -15.11 -7.46
N THR A 174 -22.28 -13.89 -6.96
CA THR A 174 -23.35 -13.31 -6.15
C THR A 174 -23.99 -12.14 -6.89
N ALA A 175 -25.00 -11.50 -6.29
CA ALA A 175 -25.66 -10.32 -6.89
C ALA A 175 -24.74 -9.09 -6.99
N TRP A 176 -23.61 -9.08 -6.25
CA TRP A 176 -22.73 -7.92 -6.12
C TRP A 176 -21.26 -8.18 -6.55
N ALA A 177 -20.85 -9.46 -6.74
CA ALA A 177 -19.52 -9.79 -7.20
C ALA A 177 -19.47 -11.16 -7.89
N GLU A 178 -18.53 -11.30 -8.81
CA GLU A 178 -18.27 -12.55 -9.52
C GLU A 178 -17.51 -13.56 -8.65
N ALA A 179 -17.62 -14.86 -9.00
CA ALA A 179 -16.78 -15.88 -8.42
C ALA A 179 -15.29 -15.51 -8.55
N GLY A 180 -14.49 -15.79 -7.52
CA GLY A 180 -13.09 -15.41 -7.43
C GLY A 180 -12.84 -14.01 -6.88
N HIS A 181 -13.89 -13.20 -6.66
CA HIS A 181 -13.74 -11.88 -6.01
C HIS A 181 -13.10 -12.02 -4.62
N GLU A 182 -12.09 -11.21 -4.36
CA GLU A 182 -11.37 -11.19 -3.09
C GLU A 182 -12.14 -10.42 -2.02
N LEU A 183 -12.43 -11.13 -0.92
CA LEU A 183 -13.16 -10.59 0.24
C LEU A 183 -12.25 -10.03 1.31
N ALA A 184 -11.12 -10.71 1.55
CA ALA A 184 -10.15 -10.35 2.56
C ALA A 184 -8.78 -10.92 2.16
N TRP A 185 -7.71 -10.35 2.67
CA TRP A 185 -6.36 -10.85 2.49
C TRP A 185 -5.48 -10.57 3.70
N GLY A 186 -4.41 -11.34 3.84
CA GLY A 186 -3.36 -11.11 4.81
C GLY A 186 -2.01 -11.49 4.20
N GLN A 187 -0.95 -10.87 4.67
CA GLN A 187 0.39 -11.17 4.19
C GLN A 187 1.44 -11.07 5.28
N CYS A 188 2.55 -11.77 5.07
CA CYS A 188 3.78 -11.64 5.84
C CYS A 188 4.95 -11.53 4.86
N THR A 189 5.82 -10.56 5.08
CA THR A 189 7.02 -10.37 4.25
C THR A 189 8.28 -10.75 5.02
N ARG A 190 9.19 -11.47 4.38
CA ARG A 190 10.50 -11.83 4.94
C ARG A 190 11.59 -11.52 3.92
N ALA A 191 12.73 -11.04 4.41
CA ALA A 191 13.94 -10.98 3.61
C ALA A 191 14.73 -12.28 3.80
N LEU A 192 15.19 -12.90 2.71
CA LEU A 192 15.96 -14.15 2.78
C LEU A 192 17.39 -13.97 3.27
N ASP A 193 17.97 -12.78 3.09
CA ASP A 193 19.34 -12.53 3.52
C ASP A 193 19.48 -11.19 4.22
N ALA A 194 19.53 -11.23 5.56
CA ALA A 194 19.83 -10.07 6.37
C ALA A 194 21.27 -9.52 6.15
N ARG A 195 22.19 -10.35 5.62
CA ARG A 195 23.57 -9.91 5.30
C ARG A 195 23.59 -9.04 4.06
N ALA A 196 22.72 -9.30 3.08
CA ALA A 196 22.62 -8.48 1.88
C ALA A 196 22.05 -7.09 2.20
N LEU A 197 21.09 -6.98 3.13
CA LEU A 197 20.63 -5.68 3.65
C LEU A 197 21.77 -4.92 4.37
N ALA A 198 22.59 -5.62 5.13
CA ALA A 198 23.79 -5.04 5.76
C ALA A 198 24.83 -4.63 4.71
N ALA A 199 25.00 -5.39 3.63
CA ALA A 199 25.89 -5.04 2.51
C ALA A 199 25.41 -3.79 1.74
N TRP A 200 24.11 -3.56 1.66
CA TRP A 200 23.55 -2.33 1.08
C TRP A 200 23.85 -1.10 1.93
N HIS A 201 24.00 -1.27 3.23
CA HIS A 201 24.41 -0.22 4.17
C HIS A 201 25.92 -0.15 4.39
N THR A 202 26.67 -1.15 3.95
CA THR A 202 28.13 -1.04 3.91
C THR A 202 28.48 -0.10 2.76
N PRO A 203 29.16 1.04 3.01
CA PRO A 203 29.64 1.87 1.92
C PRO A 203 30.46 0.96 1.01
N GLY A 204 29.94 0.66 -0.17
CA GLY A 204 30.72 -0.02 -1.19
C GLY A 204 32.06 0.71 -1.30
N THR A 205 33.13 -0.01 -1.57
CA THR A 205 34.41 0.60 -1.91
C THR A 205 34.10 1.64 -2.98
N ALA A 206 34.21 2.93 -2.63
CA ALA A 206 33.89 4.01 -3.52
C ALA A 206 34.56 3.71 -4.86
N GLU A 207 33.82 3.69 -5.96
CA GLU A 207 34.43 3.63 -7.27
C GLU A 207 35.55 4.67 -7.27
N SER A 208 36.76 4.25 -7.64
CA SER A 208 37.95 5.09 -7.60
C SER A 208 37.67 6.35 -8.43
N GLY A 209 37.52 7.50 -7.77
CA GLY A 209 37.17 8.76 -8.42
C GLY A 209 35.93 9.48 -7.88
N ALA A 210 35.11 8.85 -7.03
CA ALA A 210 34.01 9.54 -6.38
C ALA A 210 34.54 10.55 -5.34
N ARG A 211 34.14 11.81 -5.46
CA ARG A 211 34.48 12.87 -4.53
C ARG A 211 33.25 13.26 -3.72
N VAL A 212 33.31 13.06 -2.42
CA VAL A 212 32.26 13.48 -1.49
C VAL A 212 32.75 14.69 -0.70
N THR A 213 31.93 15.73 -0.65
CA THR A 213 32.20 16.95 0.12
C THR A 213 31.03 17.16 1.09
N LEU A 214 31.34 17.16 2.39
CA LEU A 214 30.32 17.37 3.42
C LEU A 214 30.52 18.73 4.07
N GLY A 215 29.53 19.60 3.95
CA GLY A 215 29.44 20.85 4.68
C GLY A 215 28.43 20.79 5.82
N ARG A 216 28.36 21.84 6.62
CA ARG A 216 27.41 21.94 7.73
C ARG A 216 25.95 21.84 7.27
N TRP A 217 25.64 22.43 6.14
CA TRP A 217 24.27 22.58 5.62
C TRP A 217 24.01 21.81 4.35
N ASN A 218 25.05 21.47 3.61
CA ASN A 218 24.96 20.81 2.30
C ASN A 218 25.99 19.68 2.22
N GLY A 219 25.65 18.67 1.42
CA GLY A 219 26.58 17.63 1.01
C GLY A 219 26.58 17.53 -0.51
N GLY A 220 27.76 17.38 -1.09
CA GLY A 220 27.93 17.19 -2.53
C GLY A 220 28.63 15.88 -2.83
N MET A 221 28.26 15.24 -3.92
CA MET A 221 28.93 14.08 -4.48
C MET A 221 29.18 14.31 -5.97
N ARG A 222 30.40 13.97 -6.41
CA ARG A 222 30.76 14.03 -7.83
C ARG A 222 31.44 12.74 -8.26
N LEU A 223 30.98 12.20 -9.40
CA LEU A 223 31.58 11.04 -10.04
C LEU A 223 31.59 11.28 -11.54
N GLY A 224 32.77 11.54 -12.13
CA GLY A 224 32.91 11.92 -13.52
C GLY A 224 32.09 13.16 -13.87
N SER A 225 31.17 13.03 -14.83
CA SER A 225 30.23 14.11 -15.24
C SER A 225 29.03 14.27 -14.33
N ARG A 226 28.81 13.32 -13.41
CA ARG A 226 27.63 13.29 -12.52
C ARG A 226 27.90 14.02 -11.23
N GLU A 227 26.99 14.90 -10.88
CA GLU A 227 27.04 15.66 -9.63
C GLU A 227 25.68 15.56 -8.92
N MET A 228 25.72 15.42 -7.59
CA MET A 228 24.54 15.46 -6.74
C MET A 228 24.79 16.41 -5.56
N LEU A 229 23.82 17.27 -5.29
CA LEU A 229 23.83 18.18 -4.15
C LEU A 229 22.64 17.87 -3.22
N LEU A 230 22.95 17.63 -1.96
CA LEU A 230 22.01 17.43 -0.87
C LEU A 230 21.96 18.68 0.00
N SER A 231 20.78 19.13 0.38
CA SER A 231 20.59 20.23 1.33
C SER A 231 19.90 19.72 2.59
N ARG A 232 20.54 19.94 3.74
CA ARG A 232 19.95 19.65 5.05
C ARG A 232 18.88 20.68 5.43
N THR A 233 18.98 21.90 4.94
CA THR A 233 18.01 22.96 5.23
C THR A 233 16.74 22.84 4.43
N GLN A 234 16.81 22.28 3.22
CA GLN A 234 15.65 22.03 2.36
C GLN A 234 15.16 20.58 2.44
N GLY A 235 15.92 19.70 3.09
CA GLY A 235 15.54 18.32 3.34
C GLY A 235 15.52 17.45 2.08
N GLY A 236 16.66 17.31 1.38
CA GLY A 236 16.73 16.39 0.26
C GLY A 236 17.73 16.75 -0.84
N ILE A 237 17.57 16.08 -1.97
CA ILE A 237 18.37 16.33 -3.18
C ILE A 237 17.89 17.62 -3.83
N VAL A 238 18.74 18.62 -3.88
CA VAL A 238 18.41 19.93 -4.47
C VAL A 238 18.93 20.11 -5.90
N SER A 239 19.89 19.29 -6.31
CA SER A 239 20.40 19.25 -7.66
C SER A 239 20.98 17.88 -7.96
N MET A 240 20.72 17.37 -9.15
CA MET A 240 21.34 16.17 -9.69
C MET A 240 21.62 16.41 -11.16
N ARG A 241 22.90 16.42 -11.53
CA ARG A 241 23.36 16.75 -12.88
C ARG A 241 24.09 15.60 -13.54
N ASP A 242 23.92 15.46 -14.84
CA ASP A 242 24.79 14.67 -15.69
C ASP A 242 25.34 15.59 -16.79
N GLY A 243 26.59 15.97 -16.68
CA GLY A 243 27.20 17.05 -17.46
C GLY A 243 26.48 18.38 -17.24
N ALA A 244 26.00 18.98 -18.34
CA ALA A 244 25.25 20.25 -18.30
C ALA A 244 23.73 20.06 -17.98
N ARG A 245 23.24 18.82 -17.95
CA ARG A 245 21.80 18.55 -17.79
C ARG A 245 21.42 18.45 -16.31
N GLU A 246 20.56 19.36 -15.85
CA GLU A 246 19.91 19.25 -14.54
C GLU A 246 18.73 18.27 -14.62
N MET A 247 18.69 17.32 -13.68
CA MET A 247 17.66 16.27 -13.63
C MET A 247 16.60 16.54 -12.55
N VAL A 248 16.87 17.46 -11.62
CA VAL A 248 15.92 17.87 -10.57
C VAL A 248 15.20 19.14 -11.02
N SER A 249 14.02 19.00 -11.61
CA SER A 249 13.19 20.13 -12.01
C SER A 249 12.54 20.85 -10.83
N ARG A 250 12.30 20.12 -9.73
CA ARG A 250 11.73 20.64 -8.49
C ARG A 250 12.28 19.84 -7.31
N VAL A 251 12.73 20.55 -6.29
CA VAL A 251 13.25 19.91 -5.07
C VAL A 251 12.17 19.04 -4.43
N PRO A 252 12.41 17.73 -4.27
CA PRO A 252 11.48 16.87 -3.55
C PRO A 252 11.31 17.38 -2.11
N ARG A 253 10.08 17.47 -1.66
CA ARG A 253 9.76 17.82 -0.28
C ARG A 253 8.96 16.71 0.35
N LEU A 254 9.30 16.36 1.57
CA LEU A 254 8.45 15.51 2.37
C LEU A 254 7.17 16.31 2.69
N ILE A 255 6.06 15.84 2.17
CA ILE A 255 4.76 16.42 2.49
C ILE A 255 4.22 15.64 3.68
N THR A 256 4.29 16.24 4.85
CA THR A 256 3.58 15.73 6.02
C THR A 256 2.21 16.38 6.06
N PHE A 257 1.18 15.60 5.80
CA PHE A 257 -0.18 16.03 6.07
C PHE A 257 -0.38 16.06 7.59
N ARG A 258 -0.63 17.24 8.12
CA ARG A 258 -1.22 17.38 9.43
C ARG A 258 -2.73 17.58 9.17
N PRO A 259 -3.59 16.64 9.57
CA PRO A 259 -5.04 16.92 9.55
C PRO A 259 -5.28 18.11 10.48
N LEU A 260 -6.01 19.09 9.97
CA LEU A 260 -6.50 20.22 10.76
C LEU A 260 -7.62 19.74 11.67
#